data_6a84575e11e0f183416730820571bd98
#
_entry.id   6a84575e11e0f183416730820571bd98
#
_cell.length_a   1.000
_cell.length_b   1.000
_cell.length_c   1.000
_cell.angle_alpha   90.00
_cell.angle_beta   90.00
_cell.angle_gamma   90.00
#
_symmetry.space_group_name_H-M   'P 1'
#
loop_
_entity.id
_entity.type
_entity.pdbx_description
1 polymer ?
#
loop_
_entity_poly.entity_id
_entity_poly.type
_entity_poly.pdbx_seq_one_letter_code
_entity_poly.pdbx_strand_id
1 'polypeptide(L)' 'MFNIFKRKSEKEKLMEKYAQLMEESYQLSKTNRAASDAKVNEAMEILAKIETLTD' A
#
# COMPACT_ATOMS: atom_id res chain seq x y z
N MET A 1 -0.28 -3.95 25.27
CA MET A 1 -0.69 -3.67 25.00
C MET A 1 -1.35 -3.21 24.85
N PHE A 2 -1.65 -2.75 24.96
CA PHE A 2 -2.37 -2.35 24.80
C PHE A 2 -2.63 -1.68 24.04
N ASN A 3 -2.24 -1.10 23.82
CA ASN A 3 -2.42 -0.38 23.02
C ASN A 3 -3.16 -0.81 21.97
N ILE A 4 -3.49 -1.67 22.19
CA ILE A 4 -4.29 -2.15 21.34
C ILE A 4 -5.36 -1.29 20.99
N PHE A 5 -5.68 -0.45 21.78
CA PHE A 5 -6.64 0.45 21.53
C PHE A 5 -6.25 1.48 20.61
N LYS A 6 -4.97 1.60 20.31
CA LYS A 6 -4.54 2.61 19.48
C LYS A 6 -4.92 2.26 18.12
N ARG A 7 -5.64 3.06 17.39
CA ARG A 7 -5.91 2.83 16.03
C ARG A 7 -4.73 3.23 15.25
N LYS A 8 -4.43 2.58 14.16
CA LYS A 8 -3.37 3.03 13.28
C LYS A 8 -3.76 4.35 12.70
N SER A 9 -2.80 5.22 12.50
CA SER A 9 -3.08 6.48 11.87
C SER A 9 -3.44 6.20 10.42
N GLU A 10 -4.04 7.17 9.77
CA GLU A 10 -4.41 6.99 8.39
C GLU A 10 -3.18 6.75 7.55
N LYS A 11 -2.10 7.45 7.86
CA LYS A 11 -0.86 7.26 7.12
C LYS A 11 -0.37 5.82 7.26
N GLU A 12 -0.44 5.27 8.45
CA GLU A 12 0.02 3.90 8.65
C GLU A 12 -0.83 2.92 7.86
N LYS A 13 -2.13 3.14 7.82
CA LYS A 13 -2.99 2.27 7.06
C LYS A 13 -2.65 2.32 5.59
N LEU A 14 -2.38 3.51 5.09
CA LEU A 14 -2.02 3.65 3.68
C LEU A 14 -0.68 3.01 3.39
N MET A 15 0.26 3.12 4.32
CA MET A 15 1.56 2.52 4.10
C MET A 15 1.46 1.01 4.05
N GLU A 16 0.60 0.43 4.88
CA GLU A 16 0.40 -1.00 4.84
C GLU A 16 -0.23 -1.42 3.53
N LYS A 17 -1.18 -0.63 3.06
CA LYS A 17 -1.83 -0.93 1.80
C LYS A 17 -0.83 -0.85 0.65
N TYR A 18 0.02 0.17 0.68
CA TYR A 18 1.04 0.32 -0.34
C TYR A 18 1.96 -0.90 -0.37
N ALA A 19 2.42 -1.32 0.81
CA ALA A 19 3.32 -2.45 0.86
C ALA A 19 2.64 -3.72 0.36
N GLN A 20 1.36 -3.89 0.70
CA GLN A 20 0.64 -5.06 0.25
C GLN A 20 0.49 -5.05 -1.27
N LEU A 21 0.16 -3.90 -1.83
CA LEU A 21 0.02 -3.81 -3.27
C LEU A 21 1.33 -4.09 -3.99
N MET A 22 2.43 -3.60 -3.43
CA MET A 22 3.72 -3.84 -4.05
C MET A 22 4.09 -5.31 -3.98
N GLU A 23 3.76 -5.96 -2.90
CA GLU A 23 4.04 -7.38 -2.80
C GLU A 23 3.19 -8.16 -3.78
N GLU A 24 1.92 -7.80 -3.92
CA GLU A 24 1.07 -8.47 -4.89
C GLU A 24 1.58 -8.23 -6.30
N SER A 25 2.06 -7.03 -6.55
CA SER A 25 2.64 -6.74 -7.86
C SER A 25 3.83 -7.64 -8.13
N TYR A 26 4.69 -7.80 -7.13
CA TYR A 26 5.88 -8.63 -7.29
C TYR A 26 5.50 -10.07 -7.61
N GLN A 27 4.51 -10.60 -6.90
CA GLN A 27 4.08 -11.96 -7.15
C GLN A 27 3.51 -12.09 -8.56
N LEU A 28 2.70 -11.12 -8.98
CA LEU A 28 2.09 -11.18 -10.29
C LEU A 28 3.08 -10.97 -11.41
N SER A 29 4.17 -10.28 -11.13
CA SER A 29 5.14 -9.99 -12.18
C SER A 29 5.69 -11.25 -12.81
N LYS A 30 5.59 -12.36 -12.11
CA LYS A 30 6.11 -13.61 -12.62
C LYS A 30 5.09 -14.36 -13.47
N THR A 31 3.82 -14.05 -13.32
CA THR A 31 2.80 -14.78 -14.05
C THR A 31 1.90 -13.88 -14.87
N ASN A 32 1.70 -12.64 -14.46
CA ASN A 32 0.77 -11.77 -15.17
C ASN A 32 1.24 -10.33 -15.07
N ARG A 33 2.03 -9.89 -16.04
CA ARG A 33 2.59 -8.56 -16.02
C ARG A 33 1.54 -7.48 -16.04
N ALA A 34 0.45 -7.69 -16.78
CA ALA A 34 -0.59 -6.68 -16.83
C ALA A 34 -1.23 -6.47 -15.47
N ALA A 35 -1.48 -7.56 -14.76
CA ALA A 35 -2.05 -7.43 -13.42
C ALA A 35 -1.02 -6.81 -12.48
N SER A 36 0.25 -7.17 -12.65
CA SER A 36 1.30 -6.59 -11.83
C SER A 36 1.35 -5.07 -12.02
N ASP A 37 1.28 -4.62 -13.27
CA ASP A 37 1.33 -3.19 -13.53
C ASP A 37 0.12 -2.49 -12.94
N ALA A 38 -1.04 -3.13 -12.96
CA ALA A 38 -2.23 -2.53 -12.35
C ALA A 38 -2.02 -2.35 -10.85
N LYS A 39 -1.39 -3.32 -10.21
CA LYS A 39 -1.13 -3.19 -8.77
C LYS A 39 -0.15 -2.06 -8.50
N VAL A 40 0.85 -1.91 -9.36
CA VAL A 40 1.81 -0.82 -9.18
C VAL A 40 1.09 0.52 -9.31
N ASN A 41 0.18 0.64 -10.27
CA ASN A 41 -0.55 1.89 -10.43
C ASN A 41 -1.38 2.19 -9.19
N GLU A 42 -2.02 1.19 -8.62
CA GLU A 42 -2.77 1.41 -7.40
C GLU A 42 -1.84 1.82 -6.27
N ALA A 43 -0.69 1.17 -6.18
CA ALA A 43 0.27 1.50 -5.13
C ALA A 43 0.74 2.94 -5.27
N MET A 44 0.94 3.39 -6.50
CA MET A 44 1.39 4.76 -6.69
C MET A 44 0.32 5.76 -6.27
N GLU A 45 -0.94 5.42 -6.47
CA GLU A 45 -2.01 6.29 -5.99
C GLU A 45 -2.02 6.36 -4.48
N ILE A 46 -1.77 5.22 -3.82
CA ILE A 46 -1.70 5.21 -2.37
C ILE A 46 -0.51 6.05 -1.91
N LEU A 47 0.61 5.91 -2.59
CA LEU A 47 1.79 6.68 -2.22
C LEU A 47 1.51 8.18 -2.33
N ALA A 48 0.80 8.60 -3.37
CA ALA A 48 0.47 9.99 -3.51
C ALA A 48 -0.38 10.47 -2.34
N LYS A 49 -1.30 9.64 -1.89
CA LYS A 49 -2.10 10.01 -0.73
C LYS A 49 -1.25 10.13 0.51
N ILE A 50 -0.30 9.21 0.68
CA ILE A 50 0.59 9.28 1.83
C ILE A 50 1.34 10.59 1.82
N GLU A 51 1.79 11.02 0.65
CA GLU A 51 2.58 12.23 0.57
C GLU A 51 1.77 13.47 0.87
N THR A 52 0.45 13.41 0.72
CA THR A 52 -0.36 14.56 1.05
C THR A 52 -0.71 14.64 2.52
N LEU A 53 -0.44 13.59 3.29
CA LEU A 53 -0.72 13.62 4.71
C LEU A 53 0.43 14.28 5.42
N THR A 54 0.09 15.12 6.39
CA THR A 54 1.14 15.79 7.09
C THR A 54 1.41 15.19 8.39
N ASP A 55 0.90 14.23 8.80
CA ASP A 55 1.08 13.63 10.02
C ASP A 55 2.29 13.45 10.61
#